data_5eb81d0d379bd01d3fe1acb3538bbc0d
#
_entry.id   5eb81d0d379bd01d3fe1acb3538bbc0d
#
_cell.length_a   1.000
_cell.length_b   1.000
_cell.length_c   1.000
_cell.angle_alpha   90.00
_cell.angle_beta   90.00
_cell.angle_gamma   90.00
#
_symmetry.space_group_name_H-M   'P 1'
#
loop_
_entity.id
_entity.type
_entity.pdbx_description
1 polymer ?
#
loop_
_entity_poly.entity_id
_entity_poly.type
_entity_poly.pdbx_seq_one_letter_code
_entity_poly.pdbx_strand_id
1 'polypeptide(L)'
;MNKEFLYVGHYFDTEGNYILKIGTTNDLERRRKEHTRNYRKTSHYTMPQDEVFVYDWHLPLSKYNTVRYEDKNRELWQSAGIGEYIRNDRFNCGDNKPNCVSITIKKTYEIALV
;
A
#
# COMPACT_ATOMS: atom_id res chain seq x y z
N MET A 1 17.96 -14.34 -10.12
CA MET A 1 17.75 -12.93 -9.76
C MET A 1 16.44 -12.80 -9.00
N ASN A 2 16.49 -12.17 -7.85
CA ASN A 2 15.30 -11.90 -7.08
C ASN A 2 14.51 -10.75 -7.71
N LYS A 3 13.24 -11.00 -7.99
CA LYS A 3 12.34 -9.95 -8.46
C LYS A 3 11.92 -9.09 -7.29
N GLU A 4 11.89 -7.79 -7.51
CA GLU A 4 11.31 -6.85 -6.56
C GLU A 4 9.94 -6.43 -7.06
N PHE A 5 9.04 -6.15 -6.12
CA PHE A 5 7.68 -5.71 -6.41
C PHE A 5 7.39 -4.40 -5.69
N LEU A 6 6.80 -3.48 -6.41
CA LEU A 6 6.09 -2.36 -5.79
C LEU A 6 4.68 -2.85 -5.52
N TYR A 7 4.17 -2.63 -4.32
CA TYR A 7 2.83 -3.06 -3.96
C TYR A 7 2.05 -1.94 -3.29
N VAL A 8 0.74 -2.04 -3.41
CA VAL A 8 -0.22 -1.23 -2.68
C VAL A 8 -1.20 -2.19 -2.04
N GLY A 9 -1.38 -2.04 -0.75
CA GLY A 9 -2.33 -2.84 0.00
C GLY A 9 -3.02 -2.00 1.04
N HIS A 10 -3.87 -2.63 1.83
CA HIS A 10 -4.63 -1.91 2.85
C HIS A 10 -4.98 -2.78 4.04
N TYR A 11 -5.37 -2.10 5.11
CA TYR A 11 -6.07 -2.69 6.24
C TYR A 11 -7.10 -1.66 6.74
N PHE A 12 -8.05 -2.13 7.53
CA PHE A 12 -9.00 -1.24 8.21
C PHE A 12 -8.52 -1.02 9.65
N ASP A 13 -8.43 0.24 10.08
CA ASP A 13 -8.07 0.55 11.46
C ASP A 13 -9.23 0.28 12.42
N THR A 14 -9.02 0.54 13.72
CA THR A 14 -10.03 0.29 14.74
C THR A 14 -11.30 1.11 14.56
N GLU A 15 -11.22 2.23 13.86
CA GLU A 15 -12.36 3.10 13.57
C GLU A 15 -13.04 2.75 12.24
N GLY A 16 -12.53 1.74 11.53
CA GLY A 16 -13.07 1.33 10.24
C GLY A 16 -12.55 2.14 9.06
N ASN A 17 -11.52 2.96 9.25
CA ASN A 17 -10.92 3.72 8.16
C ASN A 17 -10.08 2.81 7.28
N TYR A 18 -10.14 3.06 5.97
CA TYR A 18 -9.32 2.38 4.97
C TYR A 18 -7.91 2.96 4.99
N ILE A 19 -6.94 2.17 5.41
CA ILE A 19 -5.54 2.61 5.49
C ILE A 19 -4.76 1.99 4.34
N LEU A 20 -4.33 2.81 3.39
CA LEU A 20 -3.49 2.40 2.27
C LEU A 20 -2.02 2.35 2.68
N LYS A 21 -1.33 1.29 2.26
CA LYS A 21 0.10 1.12 2.47
C LYS A 21 0.79 0.91 1.13
N ILE A 22 1.82 1.71 0.86
CA ILE A 22 2.72 1.48 -0.26
C ILE A 22 4.02 0.88 0.25
N GLY A 23 4.63 0.00 -0.53
CA GLY A 23 5.90 -0.58 -0.14
C GLY A 23 6.56 -1.35 -1.27
N THR A 24 7.74 -1.89 -0.99
CA THR A 24 8.47 -2.76 -1.89
C THR A 24 8.87 -4.04 -1.17
N THR A 25 8.92 -5.14 -1.91
CA THR A 25 9.33 -6.43 -1.36
C THR A 25 9.83 -7.36 -2.46
N ASN A 26 10.70 -8.28 -2.09
CA ASN A 26 11.09 -9.37 -2.98
C ASN A 26 10.26 -10.63 -2.76
N ASP A 27 9.35 -10.62 -1.79
CA ASP A 27 8.51 -11.77 -1.44
C ASP A 27 7.15 -11.26 -0.96
N LEU A 28 6.17 -11.24 -1.88
CA LEU A 28 4.83 -10.70 -1.60
C LEU A 28 4.14 -11.46 -0.47
N GLU A 29 4.21 -12.78 -0.46
CA GLU A 29 3.52 -13.59 0.55
C GLU A 29 4.12 -13.40 1.95
N ARG A 30 5.44 -13.38 2.06
CA ARG A 30 6.12 -13.13 3.33
C ARG A 30 5.75 -11.74 3.86
N ARG A 31 5.80 -10.73 2.99
CA ARG A 31 5.53 -9.34 3.39
C ARG A 31 4.07 -9.15 3.81
N ARG A 32 3.15 -9.80 3.13
CA ARG A 32 1.74 -9.78 3.51
C ARG A 32 1.55 -10.32 4.94
N LYS A 33 2.20 -11.42 5.27
CA LYS A 33 2.14 -12.01 6.61
C LYS A 33 2.75 -11.10 7.66
N GLU A 34 3.87 -10.44 7.34
CA GLU A 34 4.50 -9.47 8.23
C GLU A 34 3.58 -8.29 8.53
N HIS A 35 2.95 -7.73 7.51
CA HIS A 35 2.00 -6.63 7.68
C HIS A 35 0.77 -7.07 8.46
N THR A 36 0.24 -8.24 8.18
CA THR A 36 -0.88 -8.80 8.94
C THR A 36 -0.54 -8.88 10.42
N ARG A 37 0.63 -9.39 10.76
CA ARG A 37 1.10 -9.47 12.14
C ARG A 37 1.28 -8.08 12.77
N ASN A 38 1.88 -7.15 12.03
CA ASN A 38 2.20 -5.81 12.53
C ASN A 38 0.96 -4.96 12.75
N TYR A 39 -0.06 -5.09 11.90
CA TYR A 39 -1.26 -4.27 11.96
C TYR A 39 -2.42 -4.92 12.72
N ARG A 40 -2.27 -6.15 13.19
CA ARG A 40 -3.34 -6.90 13.86
C ARG A 40 -3.93 -6.13 15.04
N LYS A 41 -3.09 -5.53 15.88
CA LYS A 41 -3.53 -4.83 17.08
C LYS A 41 -4.23 -3.51 16.78
N THR A 42 -3.96 -2.92 15.63
CA THR A 42 -4.53 -1.62 15.23
C THR A 42 -5.59 -1.77 14.14
N SER A 43 -5.96 -3.01 13.80
CA SER A 43 -6.98 -3.29 12.80
C SER A 43 -8.36 -3.46 13.42
N HIS A 44 -9.38 -3.34 12.57
CA HIS A 44 -10.77 -3.50 12.99
C HIS A 44 -11.03 -4.91 13.52
N TYR A 45 -11.74 -5.01 14.63
CA TYR A 45 -11.95 -6.27 15.36
C TYR A 45 -12.72 -7.34 14.57
N THR A 46 -13.49 -6.93 13.54
CA THR A 46 -14.26 -7.87 12.73
C THR A 46 -13.44 -8.55 11.64
N MET A 47 -12.19 -8.11 11.42
CA MET A 47 -11.36 -8.68 10.36
C MET A 47 -10.81 -10.04 10.77
N PRO A 48 -10.92 -11.07 9.90
CA PRO A 48 -10.24 -12.34 10.14
C PRO A 48 -8.74 -12.13 10.31
N GLN A 49 -8.13 -12.84 11.25
CA GLN A 49 -6.74 -12.60 11.65
C GLN A 49 -5.73 -12.75 10.52
N ASP A 50 -5.99 -13.64 9.58
CA ASP A 50 -5.12 -13.92 8.44
C ASP A 50 -5.41 -13.03 7.23
N GLU A 51 -6.45 -12.21 7.30
CA GLU A 51 -6.86 -11.28 6.24
C GLU A 51 -6.76 -9.82 6.64
N VAL A 52 -6.00 -9.51 7.69
CA VAL A 52 -5.87 -8.13 8.17
C VAL A 52 -5.28 -7.24 7.10
N PHE A 53 -4.21 -7.67 6.45
CA PHE A 53 -3.59 -6.90 5.35
C PHE A 53 -3.80 -7.63 4.03
N VAL A 54 -4.29 -6.90 3.03
CA VAL A 54 -4.59 -7.44 1.69
C VAL A 54 -3.95 -6.54 0.64
N TYR A 55 -3.35 -7.14 -0.40
CA TYR A 55 -2.86 -6.38 -1.53
C TYR A 55 -4.02 -5.94 -2.43
N ASP A 56 -4.02 -4.66 -2.80
CA ASP A 56 -4.92 -4.14 -3.83
C ASP A 56 -4.34 -4.39 -5.22
N TRP A 57 -3.02 -4.18 -5.36
CA TRP A 57 -2.30 -4.49 -6.60
C TRP A 57 -0.80 -4.48 -6.35
N HIS A 58 -0.05 -5.06 -7.28
CA HIS A 58 1.40 -5.04 -7.26
C HIS A 58 1.95 -4.99 -8.69
N LEU A 59 3.18 -4.50 -8.80
CA LEU A 59 3.86 -4.33 -10.08
C LEU A 59 5.30 -4.85 -9.95
N PRO A 60 5.73 -5.82 -10.77
CA PRO A 60 7.12 -6.25 -10.75
C PRO A 60 8.05 -5.18 -11.32
N LEU A 61 9.12 -4.90 -10.61
CA LEU A 61 10.12 -3.91 -11.01
C LEU A 61 11.52 -4.53 -10.92
N SER A 62 12.47 -3.94 -11.63
CA SER A 62 13.86 -4.31 -11.41
C SER A 62 14.29 -3.81 -10.02
N LYS A 63 15.12 -4.58 -9.34
CA LYS A 63 15.59 -4.24 -8.00
C LYS A 63 16.18 -2.84 -7.91
N TYR A 64 16.82 -2.40 -8.98
CA TYR A 64 17.47 -1.09 -9.06
C TYR A 64 16.49 0.08 -8.86
N ASN A 65 15.24 -0.09 -9.26
CA ASN A 65 14.27 1.01 -9.30
C ASN A 65 13.21 0.98 -8.19
N THR A 66 13.15 -0.09 -7.38
CA THR A 66 12.04 -0.26 -6.44
C THR A 66 11.92 0.88 -5.41
N VAL A 67 13.02 1.23 -4.76
CA VAL A 67 13.02 2.31 -3.75
C VAL A 67 12.63 3.64 -4.39
N ARG A 68 13.16 3.93 -5.56
CA ARG A 68 12.85 5.14 -6.29
C ARG A 68 11.36 5.24 -6.62
N TYR A 69 10.76 4.14 -7.08
CA TYR A 69 9.34 4.12 -7.41
C TYR A 69 8.46 4.27 -6.17
N GLU A 70 8.87 3.68 -5.05
CA GLU A 70 8.16 3.85 -3.78
C GLU A 70 8.11 5.31 -3.35
N ASP A 71 9.25 6.01 -3.34
CA ASP A 71 9.32 7.43 -2.98
C ASP A 71 8.52 8.31 -3.93
N LYS A 72 8.61 8.06 -5.23
CA LYS A 72 7.87 8.81 -6.25
C LYS A 72 6.37 8.64 -6.08
N ASN A 73 5.91 7.43 -5.80
CA ASN A 73 4.50 7.17 -5.57
C ASN A 73 3.99 7.87 -4.32
N ARG A 74 4.75 7.82 -3.24
CA ARG A 74 4.39 8.52 -2.01
C ARG A 74 4.18 10.02 -2.27
N GLU A 75 5.13 10.65 -2.95
CA GLU A 75 5.04 12.08 -3.30
C GLU A 75 3.80 12.38 -4.14
N LEU A 76 3.53 11.56 -5.15
CA LEU A 76 2.37 11.72 -6.02
C LEU A 76 1.07 11.54 -5.27
N TRP A 77 1.00 10.57 -4.38
CA TRP A 77 -0.20 10.33 -3.60
C TRP A 77 -0.49 11.51 -2.66
N GLN A 78 0.55 12.04 -2.03
CA GLN A 78 0.41 13.23 -1.18
C GLN A 78 -0.09 14.42 -2.00
N SER A 79 0.48 14.65 -3.17
CA SER A 79 0.09 15.76 -4.05
C SER A 79 -1.32 15.59 -4.61
N ALA A 80 -1.76 14.36 -4.83
CA ALA A 80 -3.09 14.07 -5.34
C ALA A 80 -4.19 14.13 -4.27
N GLY A 81 -3.83 14.30 -3.02
CA GLY A 81 -4.81 14.37 -1.93
C GLY A 81 -5.57 13.08 -1.70
N ILE A 82 -4.93 11.94 -1.88
CA ILE A 82 -5.55 10.63 -1.76
C ILE A 82 -6.08 10.40 -0.35
N GLY A 83 -5.32 10.83 0.64
CA GLY A 83 -5.69 10.68 2.03
C GLY A 83 -4.70 11.42 2.91
N GLU A 84 -4.88 11.33 4.20
CA GLU A 84 -3.96 11.92 5.16
C GLU A 84 -2.76 10.99 5.36
N TYR A 85 -1.55 11.51 5.09
CA TYR A 85 -0.33 10.74 5.30
C TYR A 85 -0.11 10.54 6.80
N ILE A 86 0.10 9.29 7.21
CA ILE A 86 0.35 8.95 8.62
C ILE A 86 1.86 8.91 8.88
N ARG A 87 2.48 7.83 8.50
CA ARG A 87 3.92 7.58 8.53
C ARG A 87 4.17 6.18 7.97
N ASN A 88 5.43 5.85 7.67
CA ASN A 88 5.78 4.54 7.12
C ASN A 88 4.98 4.21 5.86
N ASP A 89 4.82 5.22 5.01
CA ASP A 89 4.16 5.11 3.71
C ASP A 89 2.71 4.59 3.81
N ARG A 90 1.98 5.11 4.79
CA ARG A 90 0.56 4.82 4.98
C ARG A 90 -0.28 6.09 4.85
N PHE A 91 -1.49 5.92 4.29
CA PHE A 91 -2.44 7.00 4.07
C PHE A 91 -3.80 6.62 4.62
N ASN A 92 -4.39 7.50 5.42
CA ASN A 92 -5.75 7.32 5.92
C ASN A 92 -6.72 7.87 4.88
N CYS A 93 -7.46 6.97 4.22
CA CYS A 93 -8.42 7.31 3.18
C CYS A 93 -9.87 7.37 3.70
N GLY A 94 -10.08 7.18 5.00
CA GLY A 94 -11.42 7.17 5.57
C GLY A 94 -12.29 6.10 4.94
N ASP A 95 -13.46 6.50 4.43
CA ASP A 95 -14.39 5.61 3.74
C ASP A 95 -14.32 5.75 2.21
N ASN A 96 -13.34 6.48 1.68
CA ASN A 96 -13.22 6.80 0.26
C ASN A 96 -12.36 5.80 -0.53
N LYS A 97 -12.49 4.52 -0.21
CA LYS A 97 -11.72 3.42 -0.76
C LYS A 97 -11.65 3.37 -2.30
N PRO A 98 -12.79 3.40 -3.02
CA PRO A 98 -12.75 3.19 -4.47
C PRO A 98 -11.93 4.25 -5.20
N ASN A 99 -12.07 5.51 -4.79
CA ASN A 99 -11.35 6.62 -5.40
C ASN A 99 -9.85 6.56 -5.08
N CYS A 100 -9.51 6.24 -3.83
CA CYS A 100 -8.11 6.11 -3.42
C CYS A 100 -7.38 5.04 -4.23
N VAL A 101 -7.97 3.87 -4.37
CA VAL A 101 -7.36 2.76 -5.12
C VAL A 101 -7.20 3.14 -6.61
N SER A 102 -8.23 3.70 -7.22
CA SER A 102 -8.20 4.09 -8.63
C SER A 102 -7.11 5.13 -8.90
N ILE A 103 -7.00 6.14 -8.04
CA ILE A 103 -6.00 7.19 -8.19
C ILE A 103 -4.58 6.62 -8.01
N THR A 104 -4.37 5.76 -7.03
CA THR A 104 -3.05 5.18 -6.79
C THR A 104 -2.59 4.33 -7.96
N ILE A 105 -3.47 3.51 -8.52
CA ILE A 105 -3.15 2.69 -9.69
C ILE A 105 -2.76 3.59 -10.87
N LYS A 106 -3.60 4.57 -11.18
CA LYS A 106 -3.36 5.50 -12.30
C LYS A 106 -2.03 6.22 -12.15
N LYS A 107 -1.78 6.81 -10.97
CA LYS A 107 -0.55 7.56 -10.72
C LYS A 107 0.70 6.69 -10.77
N THR A 108 0.61 5.47 -10.28
CA THR A 108 1.74 4.53 -10.33
C THR A 108 2.08 4.14 -11.76
N TYR A 109 1.07 3.89 -12.60
CA TYR A 109 1.32 3.60 -14.01
C TYR A 109 1.92 4.78 -14.76
N GLU A 110 1.53 6.02 -14.43
CA GLU A 110 2.14 7.21 -15.01
C GLU A 110 3.66 7.25 -14.76
N ILE A 111 4.11 6.87 -13.57
CA ILE A 111 5.55 6.78 -13.26
C ILE A 111 6.21 5.64 -14.02
N ALA A 112 5.58 4.49 -14.07
CA ALA A 112 6.14 3.30 -14.69
C ALA A 112 6.34 3.44 -16.20
N LEU A 113 5.56 4.31 -16.85
CA LEU A 113 5.64 4.56 -18.28
C LEU A 113 6.72 5.59 -18.65
N VAL A 114 7.29 6.26 -17.69
CA VAL A 114 8.36 7.23 -17.89
C VAL A 114 9.71 6.56 -17.66
#